data_1ce6b22b48bcfaa8e6b0b32d29656689
#
_entry.id   1ce6b22b48bcfaa8e6b0b32d29656689
#
_cell.length_a   1.000
_cell.length_b   1.000
_cell.length_c   1.000
_cell.angle_alpha   90.00
_cell.angle_beta   90.00
_cell.angle_gamma   90.00
#
_symmetry.space_group_name_H-M   'P 1'
#
loop_
_entity.id
_entity.type
_entity.pdbx_description
1 polymer ?
#
loop_
_entity_poly.entity_id
_entity_poly.type
_entity_poly.pdbx_seq_one_letter_code
_entity_poly.pdbx_strand_id
1 'polypeptide(L)'
;MSTLCGWASIDERGKASGGKAGDQTGKEVKTGNWYYFEQTMVFRWKERKLAEKYAKIVKAFCLNDNIGYDQNERTTLYNVLKAANWKYEKVTKNVECDCSELVACAINCTLGKEVVPSWIYTGNLATLLERTGLFETVLTGSKYCNSSNYLAAGDIINAPYHHVISVLSDGPKAGVTSKEEGTSLVAEPTLRKGSTGTQVKKLQRNLNSLKMTDASGKSLTVDGKFGACTHEALKKFQKKHGLVVDGIYGQKSFAKMQSLIK
;
A
#
# COMPACT_ATOMS: atom_id res chain seq x y z
N MET A 1 15.31 10.86 12.34
CA MET A 1 15.90 9.76 11.54
C MET A 1 14.88 9.37 10.47
N SER A 2 15.32 9.02 9.28
CA SER A 2 14.41 8.57 8.22
C SER A 2 13.99 7.12 8.47
N THR A 3 12.74 6.79 8.21
CA THR A 3 12.20 5.42 8.34
C THR A 3 12.82 4.53 7.26
N LEU A 4 13.46 3.44 7.66
CA LEU A 4 14.07 2.48 6.74
C LEU A 4 12.99 1.56 6.17
N CYS A 5 13.07 1.29 4.87
CA CYS A 5 12.21 0.37 4.14
C CYS A 5 13.02 -0.65 3.33
N GLY A 6 12.36 -1.73 2.89
CA GLY A 6 12.93 -2.74 2.00
C GLY A 6 11.93 -3.10 0.90
N TRP A 7 12.44 -3.35 -0.30
CA TRP A 7 11.63 -3.69 -1.48
C TRP A 7 12.44 -4.33 -2.60
N ALA A 8 11.75 -5.01 -3.51
CA ALA A 8 12.24 -5.43 -4.82
C ALA A 8 11.68 -4.47 -5.90
N SER A 9 12.45 -4.10 -6.90
CA SER A 9 12.09 -3.00 -7.79
C SER A 9 12.31 -3.29 -9.28
N ILE A 10 13.52 -3.26 -9.79
CA ILE A 10 13.87 -3.44 -11.20
C ILE A 10 15.19 -4.19 -11.31
N ASP A 11 15.42 -4.88 -12.44
CA ASP A 11 16.63 -5.65 -12.70
C ASP A 11 17.90 -4.77 -12.88
N GLU A 12 19.05 -5.40 -13.06
CA GLU A 12 20.35 -4.74 -13.23
C GLU A 12 20.39 -3.77 -14.43
N ARG A 13 19.45 -3.92 -15.37
CA ARG A 13 19.34 -3.09 -16.58
C ARG A 13 18.30 -1.97 -16.43
N GLY A 14 17.62 -1.87 -15.28
CA GLY A 14 16.50 -0.95 -15.06
C GLY A 14 15.23 -1.37 -15.78
N LYS A 15 15.02 -2.69 -15.99
CA LYS A 15 13.85 -3.28 -16.64
C LYS A 15 13.03 -4.09 -15.64
N ALA A 16 11.77 -4.33 -16.00
CA ALA A 16 10.87 -5.13 -15.18
C ALA A 16 11.08 -6.64 -15.32
N SER A 17 11.78 -7.09 -16.34
CA SER A 17 11.97 -8.52 -16.60
C SER A 17 13.10 -8.81 -17.59
N GLY A 18 13.59 -10.06 -17.57
CA GLY A 18 14.59 -10.60 -18.49
C GLY A 18 16.02 -10.30 -18.05
N GLY A 19 16.24 -9.96 -16.77
CA GLY A 19 17.55 -9.81 -16.13
C GLY A 19 18.26 -11.15 -15.93
N LYS A 20 19.41 -11.11 -15.28
CA LYS A 20 20.11 -12.30 -14.80
C LYS A 20 19.60 -12.65 -13.42
N ALA A 21 19.44 -13.95 -13.16
CA ALA A 21 18.97 -14.41 -11.85
C ALA A 21 19.93 -14.00 -10.72
N GLY A 22 19.34 -13.49 -9.63
CA GLY A 22 20.05 -12.91 -8.48
C GLY A 22 20.34 -11.41 -8.67
N ASP A 23 20.56 -10.69 -7.58
CA ASP A 23 20.85 -9.25 -7.62
C ASP A 23 22.31 -8.99 -8.05
N GLN A 24 22.50 -8.59 -9.29
CA GLN A 24 23.81 -8.36 -9.89
C GLN A 24 24.44 -7.02 -9.44
N THR A 25 23.66 -6.15 -8.83
CA THR A 25 24.06 -4.75 -8.54
C THR A 25 23.91 -4.36 -7.09
N GLY A 26 23.28 -5.18 -6.26
CA GLY A 26 22.87 -4.85 -4.89
C GLY A 26 21.77 -3.76 -4.85
N LYS A 27 20.98 -3.63 -5.95
CA LYS A 27 19.97 -2.58 -6.10
C LYS A 27 18.59 -3.10 -6.49
N GLU A 28 18.47 -4.35 -6.86
CA GLU A 28 17.25 -4.96 -7.31
C GLU A 28 16.32 -5.27 -6.13
N VAL A 29 16.90 -5.88 -5.09
CA VAL A 29 16.23 -6.13 -3.80
C VAL A 29 17.02 -5.43 -2.71
N LYS A 30 16.56 -4.28 -2.26
CA LYS A 30 17.38 -3.36 -1.46
C LYS A 30 16.65 -2.74 -0.28
N THR A 31 17.44 -2.17 0.63
CA THR A 31 16.95 -1.26 1.65
C THR A 31 17.15 0.20 1.23
N GLY A 32 16.30 1.08 1.71
CA GLY A 32 16.41 2.52 1.50
C GLY A 32 15.50 3.31 2.42
N ASN A 33 15.62 4.64 2.37
CA ASN A 33 14.72 5.51 3.10
C ASN A 33 13.30 5.44 2.53
N TRP A 34 12.31 5.60 3.40
CA TRP A 34 10.93 5.77 2.95
C TRP A 34 10.81 6.90 1.91
N TYR A 35 9.98 6.67 0.88
CA TYR A 35 9.65 7.65 -0.14
C TYR A 35 8.17 7.56 -0.53
N TYR A 36 7.65 8.62 -1.12
CA TYR A 36 6.27 8.65 -1.60
C TYR A 36 6.19 8.07 -3.02
N PHE A 37 5.30 7.10 -3.25
CA PHE A 37 5.06 6.44 -4.54
C PHE A 37 3.56 6.23 -4.82
N GLU A 38 2.73 7.21 -4.42
CA GLU A 38 1.26 7.19 -4.58
C GLU A 38 0.55 6.06 -3.81
N GLN A 39 1.16 5.59 -2.73
CA GLN A 39 0.58 4.56 -1.86
C GLN A 39 -0.72 5.03 -1.22
N THR A 40 -1.66 4.10 -1.08
CA THR A 40 -3.00 4.37 -0.55
C THR A 40 -3.39 3.50 0.63
N MET A 41 -2.60 2.48 0.95
CA MET A 41 -2.90 1.47 1.96
C MET A 41 -1.65 1.10 2.74
N VAL A 42 -1.82 0.89 4.06
CA VAL A 42 -0.81 0.33 4.94
C VAL A 42 -1.44 -0.81 5.73
N PHE A 43 -0.81 -1.98 5.69
CA PHE A 43 -1.20 -3.17 6.44
C PHE A 43 -0.29 -3.29 7.64
N ARG A 44 -0.85 -3.25 8.84
CA ARG A 44 -0.15 -3.39 10.12
C ARG A 44 -0.47 -4.74 10.73
N TRP A 45 0.54 -5.47 11.15
CA TRP A 45 0.38 -6.71 11.90
C TRP A 45 -0.34 -6.47 13.22
N LYS A 46 -1.26 -7.37 13.59
CA LYS A 46 -1.90 -7.35 14.92
C LYS A 46 -0.91 -7.64 16.03
N GLU A 47 0.07 -8.52 15.77
CA GLU A 47 1.08 -8.92 16.72
C GLU A 47 2.43 -8.25 16.42
N ARG A 48 2.88 -7.40 17.32
CA ARG A 48 4.16 -6.69 17.20
C ARG A 48 5.35 -7.65 16.97
N LYS A 49 5.35 -8.79 17.67
CA LYS A 49 6.41 -9.81 17.55
C LYS A 49 6.50 -10.38 16.12
N LEU A 50 5.37 -10.59 15.47
CA LEU A 50 5.34 -11.05 14.05
C LEU A 50 5.79 -9.92 13.11
N ALA A 51 5.40 -8.68 13.35
CA ALA A 51 5.84 -7.53 12.62
C ALA A 51 7.37 -7.37 12.61
N GLU A 52 7.98 -7.48 13.79
CA GLU A 52 9.43 -7.39 13.94
C GLU A 52 10.17 -8.56 13.27
N LYS A 53 9.62 -9.79 13.38
CA LYS A 53 10.16 -10.95 12.68
C LYS A 53 10.08 -10.78 11.17
N TYR A 54 8.94 -10.30 10.66
CA TYR A 54 8.74 -9.99 9.24
C TYR A 54 9.75 -8.95 8.74
N ALA A 55 9.88 -7.82 9.44
CA ALA A 55 10.83 -6.77 9.08
C ALA A 55 12.29 -7.29 9.03
N LYS A 56 12.66 -8.15 9.99
CA LYS A 56 13.98 -8.80 10.00
C LYS A 56 14.18 -9.71 8.79
N ILE A 57 13.18 -10.47 8.39
CA ILE A 57 13.26 -11.36 7.22
C ILE A 57 13.35 -10.56 5.92
N VAL A 58 12.51 -9.51 5.74
CA VAL A 58 12.62 -8.62 4.58
C VAL A 58 14.01 -7.99 4.51
N LYS A 59 14.55 -7.52 5.64
CA LYS A 59 15.92 -7.00 5.67
C LYS A 59 16.94 -8.04 5.26
N ALA A 60 16.79 -9.29 5.68
CA ALA A 60 17.68 -10.37 5.29
C ALA A 60 17.59 -10.68 3.79
N PHE A 61 16.39 -10.62 3.20
CA PHE A 61 16.22 -10.73 1.74
C PHE A 61 16.93 -9.60 1.00
N CYS A 62 16.79 -8.35 1.47
CA CYS A 62 17.47 -7.19 0.86
C CYS A 62 19.00 -7.21 1.01
N LEU A 63 19.57 -8.09 1.81
CA LEU A 63 21.01 -8.27 2.02
C LEU A 63 21.53 -9.55 1.36
N ASN A 64 20.68 -10.27 0.63
CA ASN A 64 21.05 -11.53 -0.01
C ASN A 64 21.09 -11.34 -1.53
N ASP A 65 22.28 -11.17 -2.09
CA ASP A 65 22.51 -10.96 -3.52
C ASP A 65 22.08 -12.15 -4.41
N ASN A 66 21.71 -13.29 -3.81
CA ASN A 66 21.06 -14.37 -4.57
C ASN A 66 19.61 -14.08 -4.94
N ILE A 67 18.99 -13.02 -4.41
CA ILE A 67 17.60 -12.66 -4.67
C ILE A 67 17.58 -11.43 -5.58
N GLY A 68 17.19 -11.62 -6.83
CA GLY A 68 17.05 -10.57 -7.83
C GLY A 68 15.58 -10.21 -8.12
N TYR A 69 15.38 -9.37 -9.12
CA TYR A 69 14.09 -8.89 -9.55
C TYR A 69 13.77 -9.25 -11.00
N ASP A 70 12.74 -10.06 -11.19
CA ASP A 70 12.17 -10.33 -12.51
C ASP A 70 10.67 -10.64 -12.41
N GLN A 71 9.84 -9.93 -13.18
CA GLN A 71 8.39 -10.15 -13.19
C GLN A 71 7.96 -11.44 -13.89
N ASN A 72 8.76 -11.96 -14.84
CA ASN A 72 8.46 -13.21 -15.54
C ASN A 72 8.88 -14.44 -14.72
N GLU A 73 10.05 -14.35 -14.05
CA GLU A 73 10.61 -15.45 -13.24
C GLU A 73 10.31 -15.28 -11.72
N ARG A 74 9.38 -14.42 -11.39
CA ARG A 74 9.06 -13.93 -10.04
C ARG A 74 8.81 -15.02 -8.99
N THR A 75 8.39 -16.22 -9.40
CA THR A 75 8.02 -17.30 -8.49
C THR A 75 9.18 -18.20 -8.08
N THR A 76 10.40 -17.96 -8.57
CA THR A 76 11.54 -18.84 -8.28
C THR A 76 11.97 -18.74 -6.82
N LEU A 77 11.95 -17.56 -6.20
CA LEU A 77 12.17 -17.37 -4.75
C LEU A 77 11.12 -18.14 -3.94
N TYR A 78 9.85 -18.03 -4.29
CA TYR A 78 8.75 -18.71 -3.60
C TYR A 78 8.93 -20.23 -3.61
N ASN A 79 9.26 -20.78 -4.76
CA ASN A 79 9.43 -22.22 -4.93
C ASN A 79 10.59 -22.77 -4.08
N VAL A 80 11.72 -22.07 -4.05
CA VAL A 80 12.86 -22.42 -3.21
C VAL A 80 12.50 -22.38 -1.73
N LEU A 81 11.82 -21.33 -1.28
CA LEU A 81 11.40 -21.19 0.13
C LEU A 81 10.36 -22.25 0.52
N LYS A 82 9.41 -22.54 -0.34
CA LYS A 82 8.42 -23.60 -0.10
C LYS A 82 9.09 -24.97 0.05
N ALA A 83 10.03 -25.32 -0.83
CA ALA A 83 10.82 -26.54 -0.72
C ALA A 83 11.71 -26.58 0.55
N ALA A 84 12.12 -25.42 1.03
CA ALA A 84 12.90 -25.26 2.26
C ALA A 84 12.06 -25.13 3.55
N ASN A 85 10.74 -25.41 3.50
CA ASN A 85 9.81 -25.20 4.61
C ASN A 85 9.88 -23.76 5.17
N TRP A 86 9.94 -22.79 4.28
CA TRP A 86 9.94 -21.34 4.58
C TRP A 86 11.11 -20.86 5.43
N LYS A 87 12.26 -21.55 5.34
CA LYS A 87 13.51 -21.17 6.00
C LYS A 87 14.30 -20.25 5.06
N TYR A 88 14.22 -18.94 5.28
CA TYR A 88 14.82 -17.92 4.42
C TYR A 88 16.35 -18.02 4.32
N GLU A 89 17.01 -18.59 5.34
CA GLU A 89 18.47 -18.81 5.37
C GLU A 89 18.92 -19.87 4.34
N LYS A 90 17.98 -20.60 3.74
CA LYS A 90 18.25 -21.62 2.72
C LYS A 90 18.29 -21.09 1.30
N VAL A 91 18.06 -19.80 1.09
CA VAL A 91 18.23 -19.16 -0.22
C VAL A 91 19.71 -18.94 -0.49
N THR A 92 20.33 -19.91 -1.13
CA THR A 92 21.79 -19.98 -1.43
C THR A 92 22.07 -20.09 -2.93
N LYS A 93 21.02 -20.02 -3.75
CA LYS A 93 21.09 -20.02 -5.22
C LYS A 93 20.36 -18.80 -5.75
N ASN A 94 20.77 -18.35 -6.92
CA ASN A 94 20.14 -17.23 -7.59
C ASN A 94 18.67 -17.53 -7.89
N VAL A 95 17.80 -16.64 -7.48
CA VAL A 95 16.33 -16.67 -7.61
C VAL A 95 15.79 -15.28 -7.86
N GLU A 96 14.56 -15.22 -8.34
CA GLU A 96 13.87 -13.98 -8.68
C GLU A 96 12.57 -13.82 -7.91
N CYS A 97 12.20 -12.57 -7.67
CA CYS A 97 10.89 -12.17 -7.18
C CYS A 97 10.46 -10.85 -7.81
N ASP A 98 9.20 -10.48 -7.66
CA ASP A 98 8.75 -9.09 -7.80
C ASP A 98 8.47 -8.47 -6.42
N CYS A 99 8.02 -7.21 -6.40
CA CYS A 99 7.76 -6.50 -5.15
C CYS A 99 6.69 -7.19 -4.29
N SER A 100 5.65 -7.74 -4.88
CA SER A 100 4.56 -8.42 -4.18
C SER A 100 4.93 -9.83 -3.75
N GLU A 101 5.72 -10.54 -4.55
CA GLU A 101 6.22 -11.87 -4.21
C GLU A 101 7.21 -11.82 -3.05
N LEU A 102 8.08 -10.81 -3.00
CA LEU A 102 8.97 -10.57 -1.85
C LEU A 102 8.18 -10.48 -0.54
N VAL A 103 7.05 -9.75 -0.56
CA VAL A 103 6.15 -9.60 0.60
C VAL A 103 5.53 -10.94 0.96
N ALA A 104 4.99 -11.70 0.00
CA ALA A 104 4.41 -13.03 0.24
C ALA A 104 5.40 -13.99 0.85
N CYS A 105 6.60 -14.07 0.27
CA CYS A 105 7.69 -14.91 0.77
C CYS A 105 8.08 -14.56 2.20
N ALA A 106 8.21 -13.26 2.52
CA ALA A 106 8.54 -12.82 3.87
C ALA A 106 7.43 -13.14 4.89
N ILE A 107 6.15 -13.01 4.51
CA ILE A 107 5.01 -13.38 5.36
C ILE A 107 5.03 -14.90 5.65
N ASN A 108 5.19 -15.71 4.61
CA ASN A 108 5.21 -17.16 4.75
C ASN A 108 6.41 -17.64 5.59
N CYS A 109 7.59 -17.04 5.41
CA CYS A 109 8.76 -17.28 6.25
C CYS A 109 8.54 -16.83 7.71
N THR A 110 7.83 -15.72 7.93
CA THR A 110 7.48 -15.25 9.28
C THR A 110 6.67 -16.30 10.04
N LEU A 111 5.75 -16.98 9.35
CA LEU A 111 4.87 -17.97 9.94
C LEU A 111 5.40 -19.41 9.85
N GLY A 112 6.43 -19.63 9.03
CA GLY A 112 6.97 -20.98 8.76
C GLY A 112 6.00 -21.87 8.00
N LYS A 113 5.04 -21.30 7.28
CA LYS A 113 4.03 -22.00 6.46
C LYS A 113 3.46 -21.11 5.38
N GLU A 114 2.89 -21.71 4.34
CA GLU A 114 2.18 -21.00 3.29
C GLU A 114 0.84 -20.44 3.80
N VAL A 115 0.67 -19.12 3.72
CA VAL A 115 -0.58 -18.42 4.01
C VAL A 115 -0.91 -17.40 2.93
N VAL A 116 0.10 -16.95 2.18
CA VAL A 116 -0.03 -16.07 1.02
C VAL A 116 0.48 -16.80 -0.21
N PRO A 117 -0.35 -16.94 -1.26
CA PRO A 117 0.01 -17.71 -2.45
C PRO A 117 0.91 -16.94 -3.41
N SER A 118 1.62 -17.66 -4.29
CA SER A 118 2.54 -17.09 -5.31
C SER A 118 1.87 -16.25 -6.41
N TRP A 119 0.55 -16.32 -6.56
CA TRP A 119 -0.17 -15.49 -7.54
C TRP A 119 -0.58 -14.11 -7.01
N ILE A 120 0.01 -13.68 -5.87
CA ILE A 120 -0.17 -12.32 -5.33
C ILE A 120 0.41 -11.29 -6.29
N TYR A 121 -0.26 -10.15 -6.41
CA TYR A 121 0.24 -8.93 -7.03
C TYR A 121 -0.35 -7.71 -6.31
N THR A 122 0.19 -6.54 -6.54
CA THR A 122 -0.20 -5.32 -5.80
C THR A 122 -1.69 -5.00 -5.86
N GLY A 123 -2.40 -5.42 -6.92
CA GLY A 123 -3.85 -5.19 -7.07
C GLY A 123 -4.73 -6.10 -6.23
N ASN A 124 -4.29 -7.34 -5.92
CA ASN A 124 -5.04 -8.29 -5.09
C ASN A 124 -4.50 -8.41 -3.66
N LEU A 125 -3.39 -7.74 -3.37
CA LEU A 125 -2.67 -7.83 -2.09
C LEU A 125 -3.58 -7.56 -0.90
N ALA A 126 -4.40 -6.51 -0.96
CA ALA A 126 -5.32 -6.16 0.13
C ALA A 126 -6.24 -7.34 0.48
N THR A 127 -6.91 -7.91 -0.51
CA THR A 127 -7.84 -9.04 -0.32
C THR A 127 -7.15 -10.27 0.26
N LEU A 128 -5.92 -10.56 -0.19
CA LEU A 128 -5.19 -11.71 0.30
C LEU A 128 -4.69 -11.50 1.73
N LEU A 129 -4.18 -10.34 2.07
CA LEU A 129 -3.72 -10.03 3.42
C LEU A 129 -4.88 -9.99 4.43
N GLU A 130 -6.01 -9.38 4.08
CA GLU A 130 -7.21 -9.37 4.92
C GLU A 130 -7.70 -10.78 5.26
N ARG A 131 -7.71 -11.70 4.28
CA ARG A 131 -8.12 -13.10 4.46
C ARG A 131 -7.23 -13.87 5.46
N THR A 132 -5.99 -13.46 5.65
CA THR A 132 -5.11 -14.11 6.63
C THR A 132 -5.55 -13.87 8.07
N GLY A 133 -6.28 -12.80 8.34
CA GLY A 133 -6.67 -12.36 9.68
C GLY A 133 -5.51 -11.85 10.55
N LEU A 134 -4.30 -11.73 10.00
CA LEU A 134 -3.07 -11.37 10.71
C LEU A 134 -2.87 -9.85 10.87
N PHE A 135 -3.59 -9.08 10.06
CA PHE A 135 -3.42 -7.62 10.00
C PHE A 135 -4.59 -6.90 10.65
N GLU A 136 -4.32 -5.70 11.18
CA GLU A 136 -5.33 -4.73 11.60
C GLU A 136 -6.21 -4.29 10.42
N THR A 137 -7.28 -3.55 10.70
CA THR A 137 -8.01 -2.83 9.65
C THR A 137 -7.02 -1.98 8.83
N VAL A 138 -7.14 -2.03 7.51
CA VAL A 138 -6.24 -1.31 6.59
C VAL A 138 -6.16 0.17 6.96
N LEU A 139 -4.95 0.64 7.23
CA LEU A 139 -4.69 2.04 7.53
C LEU A 139 -4.63 2.82 6.22
N THR A 140 -5.41 3.88 6.13
CA THR A 140 -5.50 4.76 4.96
C THR A 140 -5.33 6.22 5.38
N GLY A 141 -5.28 7.12 4.40
CA GLY A 141 -5.19 8.55 4.67
C GLY A 141 -3.77 9.08 4.79
N SER A 142 -3.66 10.41 4.84
CA SER A 142 -2.38 11.11 4.74
C SER A 142 -1.43 10.82 5.91
N LYS A 143 -1.96 10.54 7.08
CA LYS A 143 -1.18 10.19 8.28
C LYS A 143 -0.23 9.01 8.04
N TYR A 144 -0.70 7.97 7.35
CA TYR A 144 0.05 6.74 7.08
C TYR A 144 0.60 6.66 5.66
N CYS A 145 -0.08 7.30 4.70
CA CYS A 145 0.26 7.16 3.28
C CYS A 145 1.16 8.29 2.76
N ASN A 146 1.17 9.47 3.40
CA ASN A 146 1.96 10.63 2.92
C ASN A 146 3.15 10.95 3.84
N SER A 147 3.37 10.17 4.89
CA SER A 147 4.45 10.37 5.84
C SER A 147 4.86 9.05 6.48
N SER A 148 6.14 8.92 6.78
CA SER A 148 6.65 7.76 7.54
C SER A 148 6.56 7.92 9.05
N ASN A 149 6.11 9.06 9.56
CA ASN A 149 6.15 9.35 11.00
C ASN A 149 5.42 8.32 11.87
N TYR A 150 4.30 7.80 11.39
CA TYR A 150 3.44 6.87 12.14
C TYR A 150 3.57 5.41 11.68
N LEU A 151 4.48 5.13 10.75
CA LEU A 151 4.75 3.78 10.30
C LEU A 151 5.53 3.00 11.35
N ALA A 152 5.23 1.73 11.48
CA ALA A 152 5.91 0.82 12.40
C ALA A 152 6.68 -0.24 11.62
N ALA A 153 7.78 -0.73 12.20
CA ALA A 153 8.51 -1.86 11.61
C ALA A 153 7.57 -3.05 11.40
N GLY A 154 7.59 -3.61 10.20
CA GLY A 154 6.68 -4.65 9.75
C GLY A 154 5.46 -4.15 8.97
N ASP A 155 5.17 -2.85 8.95
CA ASP A 155 4.10 -2.32 8.09
C ASP A 155 4.39 -2.61 6.61
N ILE A 156 3.35 -2.97 5.87
CA ILE A 156 3.39 -3.21 4.42
C ILE A 156 2.64 -2.07 3.74
N ILE A 157 3.32 -1.32 2.89
CA ILE A 157 2.79 -0.14 2.21
C ILE A 157 2.50 -0.48 0.76
N ASN A 158 1.25 -0.31 0.32
CA ASN A 158 0.82 -0.70 -1.02
C ASN A 158 0.21 0.46 -1.81
N ALA A 159 0.66 0.60 -3.05
CA ALA A 159 -0.01 1.31 -4.13
C ALA A 159 -0.55 0.27 -5.12
N PRO A 160 -1.86 -0.03 -5.14
CA PRO A 160 -2.43 -1.07 -5.99
C PRO A 160 -2.09 -0.86 -7.47
N TYR A 161 -1.72 -1.95 -8.16
CA TYR A 161 -1.29 -1.97 -9.56
C TYR A 161 0.02 -1.20 -9.86
N HIS A 162 0.73 -0.77 -8.81
CA HIS A 162 1.97 -0.02 -8.97
C HIS A 162 3.12 -0.66 -8.19
N HIS A 163 3.14 -0.56 -6.86
CA HIS A 163 4.28 -1.00 -6.05
C HIS A 163 3.89 -1.34 -4.61
N VAL A 164 4.72 -2.15 -3.96
CA VAL A 164 4.63 -2.46 -2.53
C VAL A 164 6.01 -2.47 -1.89
N ILE A 165 6.12 -1.88 -0.70
CA ILE A 165 7.34 -1.86 0.10
C ILE A 165 7.05 -2.27 1.55
N SER A 166 8.08 -2.69 2.27
CA SER A 166 7.99 -3.08 3.68
C SER A 166 8.77 -2.12 4.57
N VAL A 167 8.20 -1.75 5.70
CA VAL A 167 8.84 -0.88 6.69
C VAL A 167 9.75 -1.71 7.59
N LEU A 168 11.01 -1.33 7.74
CA LEU A 168 12.03 -2.05 8.48
C LEU A 168 12.40 -1.41 9.83
N SER A 169 12.08 -0.14 10.01
CA SER A 169 12.30 0.58 11.27
C SER A 169 11.11 1.44 11.62
N ASP A 170 10.88 1.65 12.91
CA ASP A 170 9.83 2.54 13.38
C ASP A 170 10.05 3.98 12.90
N GLY A 171 8.97 4.62 12.51
CA GLY A 171 8.94 6.07 12.34
C GLY A 171 8.95 6.79 13.69
N PRO A 172 9.24 8.10 13.71
CA PRO A 172 9.40 8.88 14.96
C PRO A 172 8.19 8.83 15.91
N LYS A 173 7.00 8.59 15.38
CA LYS A 173 5.74 8.50 16.13
C LYS A 173 5.07 7.12 16.00
N ALA A 174 5.84 6.08 15.69
CA ALA A 174 5.33 4.72 15.65
C ALA A 174 4.79 4.30 17.03
N GLY A 175 3.62 3.69 17.06
CA GLY A 175 2.99 3.29 18.32
C GLY A 175 2.24 4.38 19.08
N VAL A 176 2.32 5.64 18.66
CA VAL A 176 1.46 6.71 19.17
C VAL A 176 0.04 6.47 18.66
N THR A 177 -0.81 5.96 19.54
CA THR A 177 -2.25 5.80 19.25
C THR A 177 -2.94 7.16 19.34
N SER A 178 -4.03 7.34 18.59
CA SER A 178 -4.82 8.57 18.61
C SER A 178 -5.42 8.95 19.97
N LYS A 179 -5.19 8.14 21.02
CA LYS A 179 -5.61 8.44 22.41
C LYS A 179 -4.67 9.39 23.15
N GLU A 180 -3.41 9.53 22.71
CA GLU A 180 -2.42 10.40 23.39
C GLU A 180 -2.28 11.78 22.73
N GLU A 181 -2.69 11.94 21.49
CA GLU A 181 -2.84 13.25 20.87
C GLU A 181 -4.29 13.70 21.14
N GLY A 182 -4.47 14.55 22.16
CA GLY A 182 -5.77 15.12 22.47
C GLY A 182 -6.45 15.66 21.22
N THR A 183 -7.60 15.08 20.89
CA THR A 183 -8.63 15.53 19.95
C THR A 183 -8.17 16.45 18.81
N SER A 184 -7.36 15.94 17.90
CA SER A 184 -7.35 16.44 16.54
C SER A 184 -7.66 15.26 15.63
N LEU A 185 -8.93 15.11 15.30
CA LEU A 185 -9.37 14.35 14.14
C LEU A 185 -8.58 14.92 12.96
N VAL A 186 -7.54 14.21 12.49
CA VAL A 186 -6.91 14.57 11.23
C VAL A 186 -7.97 14.32 10.17
N ALA A 187 -8.69 15.38 9.86
CA ALA A 187 -9.65 15.39 8.79
C ALA A 187 -8.92 14.96 7.51
N GLU A 188 -9.43 13.95 6.83
CA GLU A 188 -9.16 13.76 5.39
C GLU A 188 -9.20 15.17 4.77
N PRO A 189 -8.30 15.48 3.83
CA PRO A 189 -8.26 16.87 3.33
C PRO A 189 -9.65 17.24 2.86
N THR A 190 -10.22 18.24 3.51
CA THR A 190 -11.52 18.76 3.14
C THR A 190 -11.41 19.29 1.73
N LEU A 191 -11.97 18.56 0.75
CA LEU A 191 -11.98 19.00 -0.64
C LEU A 191 -13.21 19.89 -0.87
N ARG A 192 -12.97 21.00 -1.54
CA ARG A 192 -14.01 21.98 -1.85
C ARG A 192 -13.70 22.64 -3.19
N LYS A 193 -14.60 23.44 -3.69
CA LYS A 193 -14.38 24.21 -4.92
C LYS A 193 -13.04 24.95 -4.87
N GLY A 194 -12.20 24.74 -5.89
CA GLY A 194 -10.82 25.23 -5.95
C GLY A 194 -9.74 24.23 -5.51
N SER A 195 -10.08 23.13 -4.82
CA SER A 195 -9.12 22.06 -4.53
C SER A 195 -8.64 21.40 -5.82
N THR A 196 -7.37 20.97 -5.85
CA THR A 196 -6.75 20.28 -7.00
C THR A 196 -5.94 19.07 -6.57
N GLY A 197 -5.62 18.17 -7.52
CA GLY A 197 -4.68 17.06 -7.32
C GLY A 197 -5.34 15.68 -7.25
N THR A 198 -4.57 14.70 -6.83
CA THR A 198 -4.92 13.27 -6.86
C THR A 198 -6.14 12.92 -6.01
N GLN A 199 -6.34 13.57 -4.87
CA GLN A 199 -7.52 13.36 -4.03
C GLN A 199 -8.81 13.82 -4.73
N VAL A 200 -8.74 14.90 -5.51
CA VAL A 200 -9.87 15.34 -6.34
C VAL A 200 -10.15 14.33 -7.45
N LYS A 201 -9.11 13.80 -8.13
CA LYS A 201 -9.28 12.72 -9.11
C LYS A 201 -9.95 11.49 -8.51
N LYS A 202 -9.55 11.09 -7.29
CA LYS A 202 -10.16 9.98 -6.56
C LYS A 202 -11.65 10.26 -6.27
N LEU A 203 -11.97 11.45 -5.78
CA LEU A 203 -13.36 11.86 -5.55
C LEU A 203 -14.19 11.81 -6.84
N GLN A 204 -13.66 12.34 -7.95
CA GLN A 204 -14.33 12.35 -9.26
C GLN A 204 -14.60 10.93 -9.77
N ARG A 205 -13.64 10.01 -9.66
CA ARG A 205 -13.84 8.59 -10.00
C ARG A 205 -14.93 7.96 -9.14
N ASN A 206 -14.89 8.20 -7.84
CA ASN A 206 -15.86 7.65 -6.90
C ASN A 206 -17.28 8.19 -7.15
N LEU A 207 -17.41 9.48 -7.43
CA LEU A 207 -18.70 10.06 -7.82
C LEU A 207 -19.23 9.44 -9.10
N ASN A 208 -18.37 9.23 -10.11
CA ASN A 208 -18.74 8.58 -11.37
C ASN A 208 -19.17 7.12 -11.15
N SER A 209 -18.45 6.33 -10.33
CA SER A 209 -18.81 4.94 -10.02
C SER A 209 -20.15 4.83 -9.31
N LEU A 210 -20.49 5.81 -8.49
CA LEU A 210 -21.79 5.93 -7.81
C LEU A 210 -22.87 6.60 -8.70
N LYS A 211 -22.57 6.83 -9.99
CA LYS A 211 -23.45 7.46 -10.98
C LYS A 211 -23.91 8.87 -10.56
N MET A 212 -23.06 9.60 -9.83
CA MET A 212 -23.29 11.01 -9.54
C MET A 212 -22.81 11.85 -10.74
N THR A 213 -23.67 12.72 -11.20
CA THR A 213 -23.47 13.51 -12.42
C THR A 213 -23.39 15.00 -12.11
N ASP A 214 -22.83 15.77 -13.01
CA ASP A 214 -22.87 17.24 -12.96
C ASP A 214 -24.32 17.81 -13.08
N ALA A 215 -24.45 19.11 -13.16
CA ALA A 215 -25.74 19.79 -13.29
C ALA A 215 -26.46 19.40 -14.60
N SER A 216 -25.73 19.09 -15.67
CA SER A 216 -26.27 18.69 -16.97
C SER A 216 -26.57 17.19 -17.11
N GLY A 217 -26.34 16.40 -16.06
CA GLY A 217 -26.54 14.96 -16.07
C GLY A 217 -25.38 14.16 -16.69
N LYS A 218 -24.23 14.80 -16.96
CA LYS A 218 -23.05 14.13 -17.52
C LYS A 218 -22.12 13.63 -16.43
N SER A 219 -21.40 12.55 -16.72
CA SER A 219 -20.32 12.05 -15.87
C SER A 219 -19.18 13.07 -15.78
N LEU A 220 -18.51 13.09 -14.63
CA LEU A 220 -17.40 14.02 -14.38
C LEU A 220 -16.17 13.66 -15.20
N THR A 221 -15.48 14.67 -15.73
CA THR A 221 -14.10 14.51 -16.19
C THR A 221 -13.19 14.32 -15.00
N VAL A 222 -12.32 13.30 -15.03
CA VAL A 222 -11.37 13.01 -13.95
C VAL A 222 -10.08 13.81 -14.19
N ASP A 223 -10.17 15.12 -14.05
CA ASP A 223 -9.07 16.06 -14.32
C ASP A 223 -8.29 16.47 -13.05
N GLY A 224 -8.82 16.15 -11.87
CA GLY A 224 -8.22 16.55 -10.61
C GLY A 224 -8.47 18.00 -10.23
N LYS A 225 -9.46 18.66 -10.85
CA LYS A 225 -9.88 20.02 -10.50
C LYS A 225 -11.28 19.99 -9.88
N PHE A 226 -11.41 20.43 -8.64
CA PHE A 226 -12.71 20.52 -7.98
C PHE A 226 -13.44 21.81 -8.45
N GLY A 227 -14.01 21.72 -9.63
CA GLY A 227 -14.79 22.78 -10.28
C GLY A 227 -16.27 22.72 -9.92
N ALA A 228 -17.08 23.47 -10.66
CA ALA A 228 -18.54 23.49 -10.50
C ALA A 228 -19.18 22.12 -10.74
N CYS A 229 -18.74 21.35 -11.74
CA CYS A 229 -19.27 20.02 -12.02
C CYS A 229 -19.05 19.04 -10.87
N THR A 230 -17.83 18.99 -10.28
CA THR A 230 -17.51 18.15 -9.13
C THR A 230 -18.32 18.59 -7.90
N HIS A 231 -18.48 19.87 -7.68
CA HIS A 231 -19.27 20.43 -6.59
C HIS A 231 -20.75 20.00 -6.67
N GLU A 232 -21.39 20.14 -7.84
CA GLU A 232 -22.79 19.74 -8.01
C GLU A 232 -22.98 18.22 -7.87
N ALA A 233 -22.09 17.42 -8.43
CA ALA A 233 -22.13 15.97 -8.26
C ALA A 233 -22.00 15.56 -6.78
N LEU A 234 -21.13 16.22 -6.04
CA LEU A 234 -20.99 15.99 -4.59
C LEU A 234 -22.27 16.38 -3.82
N LYS A 235 -22.88 17.52 -4.15
CA LYS A 235 -24.16 17.92 -3.54
C LYS A 235 -25.28 16.91 -3.82
N LYS A 236 -25.36 16.36 -5.04
CA LYS A 236 -26.29 15.28 -5.36
C LYS A 236 -26.02 14.04 -4.51
N PHE A 237 -24.74 13.67 -4.35
CA PHE A 237 -24.33 12.58 -3.46
C PHE A 237 -24.77 12.82 -2.01
N GLN A 238 -24.48 14.01 -1.47
CA GLN A 238 -24.84 14.38 -0.10
C GLN A 238 -26.36 14.32 0.10
N LYS A 239 -27.14 14.89 -0.82
CA LYS A 239 -28.60 14.85 -0.78
C LYS A 239 -29.15 13.43 -0.81
N LYS A 240 -28.62 12.58 -1.72
CA LYS A 240 -29.06 11.18 -1.86
C LYS A 240 -28.81 10.36 -0.60
N HIS A 241 -27.79 10.72 0.18
CA HIS A 241 -27.37 9.95 1.35
C HIS A 241 -27.67 10.63 2.69
N GLY A 242 -28.54 11.66 2.71
CA GLY A 242 -29.00 12.30 3.93
C GLY A 242 -27.89 13.09 4.66
N LEU A 243 -26.88 13.56 3.95
CA LEU A 243 -25.80 14.40 4.49
C LEU A 243 -26.15 15.87 4.34
N VAL A 244 -25.42 16.73 5.08
CA VAL A 244 -25.47 18.18 4.87
C VAL A 244 -25.04 18.49 3.43
N VAL A 245 -25.88 19.22 2.69
CA VAL A 245 -25.67 19.50 1.24
C VAL A 245 -24.90 20.80 1.09
N ASP A 246 -23.63 20.80 1.51
CA ASP A 246 -22.73 21.95 1.50
C ASP A 246 -21.74 21.95 0.32
N GLY A 247 -21.66 20.83 -0.41
CA GLY A 247 -20.68 20.66 -1.50
C GLY A 247 -19.24 20.57 -1.02
N ILE A 248 -19.04 20.30 0.28
CA ILE A 248 -17.72 20.09 0.89
C ILE A 248 -17.52 18.61 1.15
N TYR A 249 -16.46 18.04 0.58
CA TYR A 249 -16.08 16.65 0.81
C TYR A 249 -15.27 16.56 2.10
N GLY A 250 -15.97 16.64 3.22
CA GLY A 250 -15.41 16.47 4.55
C GLY A 250 -15.62 15.03 5.07
N GLN A 251 -15.28 14.81 6.34
CA GLN A 251 -15.25 13.48 6.98
C GLN A 251 -16.56 12.70 6.85
N LYS A 252 -17.72 13.33 7.00
CA LYS A 252 -19.03 12.65 6.88
C LYS A 252 -19.28 12.17 5.46
N SER A 253 -18.98 13.00 4.45
CA SER A 253 -19.10 12.65 3.03
C SER A 253 -18.11 11.55 2.65
N PHE A 254 -16.87 11.62 3.15
CA PHE A 254 -15.84 10.62 2.97
C PHE A 254 -16.28 9.26 3.56
N ALA A 255 -16.64 9.20 4.84
CA ALA A 255 -17.05 7.96 5.50
C ALA A 255 -18.23 7.29 4.79
N LYS A 256 -19.24 8.08 4.39
CA LYS A 256 -20.38 7.57 3.63
C LYS A 256 -19.99 7.04 2.27
N MET A 257 -19.11 7.73 1.56
CA MET A 257 -18.62 7.30 0.24
C MET A 257 -17.84 5.97 0.35
N GLN A 258 -16.97 5.85 1.34
CA GLN A 258 -16.20 4.60 1.58
C GLN A 258 -17.12 3.40 1.88
N SER A 259 -18.23 3.59 2.58
CA SER A 259 -19.20 2.51 2.86
C SER A 259 -19.97 2.02 1.63
N LEU A 260 -19.96 2.74 0.51
CA LEU A 260 -20.70 2.45 -0.71
C LEU A 260 -19.83 1.93 -1.86
N ILE A 261 -18.54 2.20 -1.79
CA ILE A 261 -17.55 1.77 -2.78
C ILE A 261 -16.85 0.53 -2.22
N LYS A 262 -17.26 -0.63 -2.73
CA LYS A 262 -16.64 -1.91 -2.42
C LYS A 262 -15.51 -2.18 -3.39
#